data_97db33abe0153cdd62135477402b5bb0
#
_entry.id   97db33abe0153cdd62135477402b5bb0
#
_cell.length_a   1.000
_cell.length_b   1.000
_cell.length_c   1.000
_cell.angle_alpha   90.00
_cell.angle_beta   90.00
_cell.angle_gamma   90.00
#
_symmetry.space_group_name_H-M   'P 1'
#
loop_
_entity.id
_entity.type
_entity.pdbx_description
1 polymer ?
#
loop_
_entity_poly.entity_id
_entity_poly.type
_entity_poly.pdbx_seq_one_letter_code
_entity_poly.pdbx_strand_id
1 'polypeptide(L)'
;RRSEAEVMARMLAALGVPKRFLILEDQSRDTMENCRNAAALLGGTGRVLVVTSDYHLRRAVMTARRAGLRTDGLAAKTTGGRTGKRLMEVCYIADLLLGWQDEGRARPAWTYRLFARMFGEQAKK
;
A
#
# COMPACT_ATOMS: atom_id res chain seq x y z
N ARG A 1 -0.77 14.41 15.48
CA ARG A 1 -1.52 14.00 14.28
C ARG A 1 -1.76 12.50 14.39
N ARG A 2 -2.97 12.02 14.23
CA ARG A 2 -3.28 10.59 14.34
C ARG A 2 -2.85 9.88 13.06
N SER A 3 -2.31 8.66 13.20
CA SER A 3 -1.98 7.81 12.04
C SER A 3 -3.26 7.24 11.39
N GLU A 4 -3.19 6.84 10.13
CA GLU A 4 -4.30 6.14 9.45
C GLU A 4 -4.63 4.82 10.16
N ALA A 5 -3.62 4.10 10.65
CA ALA A 5 -3.80 2.86 11.40
C ALA A 5 -4.61 3.07 12.69
N GLU A 6 -4.35 4.17 13.43
CA GLU A 6 -5.16 4.51 14.62
C GLU A 6 -6.62 4.81 14.26
N VAL A 7 -6.87 5.53 13.16
CA VAL A 7 -8.24 5.83 12.71
C VAL A 7 -8.96 4.55 12.33
N MET A 8 -8.33 3.69 11.54
CA MET A 8 -8.90 2.39 11.15
C MET A 8 -9.17 1.49 12.37
N ALA A 9 -8.25 1.43 13.33
CA ALA A 9 -8.45 0.65 14.55
C ALA A 9 -9.67 1.12 15.37
N ARG A 10 -9.89 2.43 15.45
CA ARG A 10 -11.08 2.99 16.12
C ARG A 10 -12.36 2.62 15.39
N MET A 11 -12.37 2.70 14.08
CA MET A 11 -13.52 2.32 13.26
C MET A 11 -13.85 0.84 13.44
N LEU A 12 -12.83 -0.04 13.40
CA LEU A 12 -13.00 -1.47 13.63
C LEU A 12 -13.51 -1.76 15.05
N ALA A 13 -12.98 -1.08 16.05
CA ALA A 13 -13.46 -1.21 17.43
C ALA A 13 -14.94 -0.77 17.57
N ALA A 14 -15.35 0.31 16.91
CA ALA A 14 -16.74 0.77 16.88
C ALA A 14 -17.67 -0.24 16.17
N LEU A 15 -17.15 -1.03 15.23
CA LEU A 15 -17.85 -2.13 14.57
C LEU A 15 -17.82 -3.45 15.39
N GLY A 16 -17.29 -3.43 16.60
CA GLY A 16 -17.29 -4.57 17.51
C GLY A 16 -16.05 -5.47 17.44
N VAL A 17 -15.00 -5.09 16.69
CA VAL A 17 -13.74 -5.86 16.68
C VAL A 17 -12.98 -5.62 17.99
N PRO A 18 -12.73 -6.64 18.82
CA PRO A 18 -11.99 -6.47 20.06
C PRO A 18 -10.55 -5.99 19.84
N LYS A 19 -10.10 -5.04 20.63
CA LYS A 19 -8.75 -4.45 20.49
C LYS A 19 -7.61 -5.48 20.50
N ARG A 20 -7.77 -6.59 21.24
CA ARG A 20 -6.77 -7.67 21.29
C ARG A 20 -6.50 -8.36 19.93
N PHE A 21 -7.38 -8.17 18.95
CA PHE A 21 -7.22 -8.70 17.61
C PHE A 21 -6.68 -7.66 16.61
N LEU A 22 -6.40 -6.45 17.07
CA LEU A 22 -5.90 -5.36 16.24
C LEU A 22 -4.40 -5.19 16.49
N ILE A 23 -3.61 -5.41 15.44
CA ILE A 23 -2.19 -5.09 15.42
C ILE A 23 -2.02 -3.85 14.56
N LEU A 24 -1.46 -2.77 15.11
CA LEU A 24 -1.28 -1.52 14.40
C LEU A 24 0.14 -1.45 13.84
N GLU A 25 0.23 -1.08 12.57
CA GLU A 25 1.46 -0.65 11.92
C GLU A 25 1.30 0.83 11.52
N ASP A 26 2.03 1.72 12.16
CA ASP A 26 1.90 3.17 12.03
C ASP A 26 3.23 3.89 11.76
N GLN A 27 4.29 3.12 11.48
CA GLN A 27 5.65 3.64 11.26
C GLN A 27 6.02 3.77 9.79
N SER A 28 5.28 3.10 8.90
CA SER A 28 5.57 3.07 7.47
C SER A 28 5.23 4.39 6.77
N ARG A 29 6.04 4.73 5.77
CA ARG A 29 5.88 5.91 4.90
C ARG A 29 5.35 5.54 3.53
N ASP A 30 5.47 4.28 3.15
CA ASP A 30 5.02 3.76 1.87
C ASP A 30 4.50 2.32 1.97
N THR A 31 3.96 1.82 0.85
CA THR A 31 3.36 0.49 0.79
C THR A 31 4.40 -0.63 1.00
N MET A 32 5.64 -0.45 0.57
CA MET A 32 6.69 -1.46 0.72
C MET A 32 7.13 -1.57 2.18
N GLU A 33 7.37 -0.43 2.85
CA GLU A 33 7.66 -0.39 4.29
C GLU A 33 6.51 -1.01 5.09
N ASN A 34 5.26 -0.65 4.77
CA ASN A 34 4.08 -1.21 5.44
C ASN A 34 4.04 -2.74 5.33
N CYS A 35 4.26 -3.29 4.14
CA CYS A 35 4.29 -4.74 3.95
C CYS A 35 5.45 -5.42 4.69
N ARG A 36 6.64 -4.80 4.74
CA ARG A 36 7.80 -5.32 5.49
C ARG A 36 7.56 -5.30 7.00
N ASN A 37 7.06 -4.19 7.50
CA ASN A 37 6.73 -4.04 8.92
C ASN A 37 5.62 -5.02 9.33
N ALA A 38 4.57 -5.16 8.51
CA ALA A 38 3.52 -6.13 8.73
C ALA A 38 4.07 -7.57 8.72
N ALA A 39 4.98 -7.91 7.80
CA ALA A 39 5.62 -9.23 7.78
C ALA A 39 6.42 -9.49 9.06
N ALA A 40 7.14 -8.49 9.57
CA ALA A 40 7.89 -8.59 10.82
C ALA A 40 6.95 -8.77 12.03
N LEU A 41 5.87 -7.97 12.11
CA LEU A 41 4.87 -8.05 13.19
C LEU A 41 4.14 -9.41 13.20
N LEU A 42 3.90 -10.02 12.04
CA LEU A 42 3.22 -11.31 11.91
C LEU A 42 4.16 -12.51 12.07
N GLY A 43 5.47 -12.31 12.21
CA GLY A 43 6.45 -13.38 12.37
C GLY A 43 6.55 -14.32 11.17
N GLY A 44 6.14 -13.90 9.99
CA GLY A 44 6.24 -14.68 8.75
C GLY A 44 5.31 -15.90 8.66
N THR A 45 4.40 -16.09 9.59
CA THR A 45 3.53 -17.27 9.66
C THR A 45 2.12 -17.01 9.10
N GLY A 46 1.59 -17.99 8.36
CA GLY A 46 0.20 -18.00 7.92
C GLY A 46 -0.07 -17.32 6.57
N ARG A 47 -1.35 -17.31 6.20
CA ARG A 47 -1.87 -16.60 5.02
C ARG A 47 -2.47 -15.27 5.45
N VAL A 48 -2.21 -14.23 4.69
CA VAL A 48 -2.68 -12.88 4.95
C VAL A 48 -3.67 -12.46 3.86
N LEU A 49 -4.81 -11.91 4.25
CA LEU A 49 -5.74 -11.30 3.31
C LEU A 49 -5.47 -9.80 3.25
N VAL A 50 -4.99 -9.34 2.11
CA VAL A 50 -4.81 -7.90 1.84
C VAL A 50 -6.14 -7.29 1.41
N VAL A 51 -6.68 -6.39 2.22
CA VAL A 51 -7.92 -5.66 1.92
C VAL A 51 -7.56 -4.21 1.57
N THR A 52 -7.90 -3.78 0.37
CA THR A 52 -7.62 -2.42 -0.10
C THR A 52 -8.54 -2.02 -1.25
N SER A 53 -8.42 -0.79 -1.75
CA SER A 53 -9.19 -0.31 -2.89
C SER A 53 -8.98 -1.14 -4.15
N ASP A 54 -10.00 -1.31 -4.97
CA ASP A 54 -9.99 -2.13 -6.19
C ASP A 54 -8.87 -1.73 -7.17
N TYR A 55 -8.57 -0.45 -7.32
CA TYR A 55 -7.50 0.04 -8.20
C TYR A 55 -6.10 -0.26 -7.64
N HIS A 56 -5.95 -0.36 -6.33
CA HIS A 56 -4.67 -0.56 -5.64
C HIS A 56 -4.34 -2.04 -5.38
N LEU A 57 -5.34 -2.93 -5.40
CA LEU A 57 -5.23 -4.31 -4.96
C LEU A 57 -4.08 -5.08 -5.60
N ARG A 58 -3.94 -4.97 -6.93
CA ARG A 58 -2.88 -5.69 -7.66
C ARG A 58 -1.49 -5.33 -7.13
N ARG A 59 -1.20 -4.04 -6.96
CA ARG A 59 0.09 -3.57 -6.44
C ARG A 59 0.29 -4.00 -4.99
N ALA A 60 -0.72 -3.85 -4.15
CA ALA A 60 -0.63 -4.21 -2.75
C ALA A 60 -0.31 -5.71 -2.55
N VAL A 61 -0.99 -6.61 -3.29
CA VAL A 61 -0.70 -8.05 -3.25
C VAL A 61 0.71 -8.37 -3.77
N MET A 62 1.14 -7.75 -4.87
CA MET A 62 2.49 -7.96 -5.41
C MET A 62 3.57 -7.51 -4.40
N THR A 63 3.37 -6.33 -3.78
CA THR A 63 4.28 -5.78 -2.77
C THR A 63 4.34 -6.66 -1.53
N ALA A 64 3.19 -7.13 -1.04
CA ALA A 64 3.12 -8.01 0.12
C ALA A 64 3.81 -9.35 -0.11
N ARG A 65 3.64 -9.95 -1.30
CA ARG A 65 4.37 -11.17 -1.70
C ARG A 65 5.87 -10.94 -1.78
N ARG A 66 6.30 -9.78 -2.29
CA ARG A 66 7.72 -9.39 -2.35
C ARG A 66 8.33 -9.19 -0.95
N ALA A 67 7.53 -8.73 0.01
CA ALA A 67 7.90 -8.67 1.42
C ALA A 67 7.89 -10.03 2.14
N GLY A 68 7.62 -11.13 1.43
CA GLY A 68 7.64 -12.50 1.97
C GLY A 68 6.31 -12.99 2.53
N LEU A 69 5.22 -12.23 2.40
CA LEU A 69 3.91 -12.64 2.89
C LEU A 69 3.21 -13.58 1.89
N ARG A 70 2.56 -14.63 2.39
CA ARG A 70 1.62 -15.45 1.60
C ARG A 70 0.28 -14.74 1.58
N THR A 71 -0.07 -14.09 0.46
CA THR A 71 -1.23 -13.21 0.41
C THR A 71 -2.26 -13.63 -0.63
N ASP A 72 -3.53 -13.48 -0.22
CA ASP A 72 -4.67 -13.30 -1.09
C ASP A 72 -5.12 -11.84 -1.03
N GLY A 73 -6.01 -11.43 -1.93
CA GLY A 73 -6.46 -10.06 -1.99
C GLY A 73 -7.99 -9.94 -2.05
N LEU A 74 -8.53 -8.94 -1.34
CA LEU A 74 -9.94 -8.57 -1.40
C LEU A 74 -10.07 -7.09 -1.73
N ALA A 75 -10.80 -6.80 -2.82
CA ALA A 75 -11.03 -5.44 -3.27
C ALA A 75 -12.20 -4.79 -2.53
N ALA A 76 -11.96 -3.64 -1.91
CA ALA A 76 -13.03 -2.73 -1.52
C ALA A 76 -13.38 -1.84 -2.73
N LYS A 77 -14.67 -1.80 -3.09
CA LYS A 77 -15.16 -1.04 -4.24
C LYS A 77 -14.97 0.46 -4.01
N THR A 78 -14.26 1.12 -4.92
CA THR A 78 -14.02 2.57 -4.85
C THR A 78 -15.07 3.33 -5.63
N THR A 79 -15.65 4.37 -5.02
CA THR A 79 -16.56 5.32 -5.65
C THR A 79 -15.80 6.58 -6.06
N GLY A 80 -15.82 6.91 -7.36
CA GLY A 80 -15.26 8.16 -7.93
C GLY A 80 -13.75 8.12 -8.26
N GLY A 81 -13.31 8.97 -9.19
CA GLY A 81 -11.90 9.23 -9.53
C GLY A 81 -11.07 8.04 -10.02
N ARG A 82 -11.67 6.99 -10.53
CA ARG A 82 -11.03 5.68 -10.79
C ARG A 82 -9.98 5.69 -11.89
N THR A 83 -10.17 6.49 -12.95
CA THR A 83 -9.30 6.44 -14.14
C THR A 83 -7.88 6.94 -13.85
N GLY A 84 -7.75 8.12 -13.25
CA GLY A 84 -6.44 8.67 -12.88
C GLY A 84 -5.71 7.79 -11.87
N LYS A 85 -6.43 7.27 -10.87
CA LYS A 85 -5.86 6.37 -9.86
C LYS A 85 -5.34 5.06 -10.48
N ARG A 86 -6.09 4.46 -11.42
CA ARG A 86 -5.66 3.25 -12.14
C ARG A 86 -4.41 3.47 -12.98
N LEU A 87 -4.31 4.60 -13.65
CA LEU A 87 -3.13 4.94 -14.44
C LEU A 87 -1.89 5.11 -13.55
N MET A 88 -2.04 5.80 -12.41
CA MET A 88 -0.96 5.88 -11.41
C MET A 88 -0.52 4.51 -10.90
N GLU A 89 -1.45 3.60 -10.64
CA GLU A 89 -1.11 2.25 -10.18
C GLU A 89 -0.33 1.44 -11.22
N VAL A 90 -0.64 1.59 -12.50
CA VAL A 90 0.16 0.97 -13.58
C VAL A 90 1.61 1.45 -13.54
N CYS A 91 1.83 2.76 -13.35
CA CYS A 91 3.18 3.31 -13.21
C CYS A 91 3.90 2.78 -11.95
N TYR A 92 3.20 2.69 -10.81
CA TYR A 92 3.77 2.12 -9.58
C TYR A 92 4.08 0.62 -9.69
N ILE A 93 3.27 -0.13 -10.45
CA ILE A 93 3.56 -1.54 -10.73
C ILE A 93 4.80 -1.67 -11.60
N ALA A 94 4.97 -0.81 -12.60
CA ALA A 94 6.18 -0.77 -13.41
C ALA A 94 7.42 -0.46 -12.54
N ASP A 95 7.33 0.53 -11.64
CA ASP A 95 8.39 0.84 -10.68
C ASP A 95 8.77 -0.36 -9.81
N LEU A 96 7.77 -1.08 -9.32
CA LEU A 96 7.97 -2.27 -8.51
C LEU A 96 8.67 -3.39 -9.31
N LEU A 97 8.24 -3.65 -10.54
CA LEU A 97 8.84 -4.66 -11.41
C LEU A 97 10.29 -4.34 -11.79
N LEU A 98 10.60 -3.06 -11.98
CA LEU A 98 11.95 -2.57 -12.28
C LEU A 98 12.85 -2.47 -11.04
N GLY A 99 12.34 -2.75 -9.85
CA GLY A 99 13.09 -2.70 -8.59
C GLY A 99 13.41 -1.28 -8.12
N TRP A 100 12.73 -0.26 -8.64
CA TRP A 100 12.97 1.14 -8.23
C TRP A 100 12.38 1.50 -6.86
N GLN A 101 11.56 0.63 -6.29
CA GLN A 101 11.05 0.75 -4.92
C GLN A 101 11.90 0.01 -3.89
N ASP A 102 12.96 -0.68 -4.33
CA ASP A 102 13.87 -1.34 -3.42
C ASP A 102 14.87 -0.32 -2.83
N GLU A 103 15.28 -0.52 -1.59
CA GLU A 103 16.22 0.35 -0.89
C GLU A 103 17.51 0.57 -1.69
N GLY A 104 17.86 1.84 -1.89
CA GLY A 104 19.10 2.26 -2.56
C GLY A 104 19.02 2.50 -4.06
N ARG A 105 17.88 2.22 -4.72
CA ARG A 105 17.70 2.59 -6.13
C ARG A 105 16.86 3.85 -6.26
N ALA A 106 17.55 4.98 -6.49
CA ALA A 106 16.86 6.23 -6.81
C ALA A 106 16.11 6.11 -8.13
N ARG A 107 14.86 6.56 -8.16
CA ARG A 107 14.12 6.69 -9.43
C ARG A 107 14.87 7.61 -10.38
N PRO A 108 15.00 7.28 -11.67
CA PRO A 108 15.57 8.20 -12.65
C PRO A 108 14.81 9.53 -12.66
N ALA A 109 15.52 10.66 -12.72
CA ALA A 109 14.93 12.00 -12.67
C ALA A 109 13.84 12.26 -13.73
N TRP A 110 13.89 11.56 -14.86
CA TRP A 110 12.88 11.67 -15.92
C TRP A 110 11.52 11.09 -15.51
N THR A 111 11.47 10.11 -14.61
CA THR A 111 10.20 9.53 -14.12
C THR A 111 9.42 10.56 -13.31
N TYR A 112 10.09 11.36 -12.47
CA TYR A 112 9.47 12.45 -11.72
C TYR A 112 8.90 13.52 -12.65
N ARG A 113 9.61 13.84 -13.74
CA ARG A 113 9.12 14.80 -14.75
C ARG A 113 7.92 14.27 -15.50
N LEU A 114 7.92 12.98 -15.84
CA LEU A 114 6.79 12.33 -16.49
C LEU A 114 5.56 12.32 -15.58
N PHE A 115 5.73 11.95 -14.31
CA PHE A 115 4.68 11.97 -13.30
C PHE A 115 4.12 13.39 -13.08
N ALA A 116 4.98 14.38 -12.92
CA ALA A 116 4.55 15.77 -12.76
C ALA A 116 3.77 16.29 -14.00
N ARG A 117 4.16 15.85 -15.19
CA ARG A 117 3.48 16.20 -16.46
C ARG A 117 2.11 15.55 -16.59
N MET A 118 1.98 14.28 -16.16
CA MET A 118 0.75 13.50 -16.29
C MET A 118 -0.27 13.77 -15.18
N PHE A 119 0.18 14.09 -13.97
CA PHE A 119 -0.67 14.13 -12.77
C PHE A 119 -0.66 15.48 -12.01
N GLY A 120 0.08 16.48 -12.49
CA GLY A 120 0.17 17.79 -11.87
C GLY A 120 0.73 17.76 -10.43
N GLU A 121 0.36 18.78 -9.63
CA GLU A 121 0.90 18.94 -8.27
C GLU A 121 0.48 17.83 -7.26
N GLN A 122 -0.44 16.99 -7.60
CA GLN A 122 -0.86 15.87 -6.71
C GLN A 122 0.22 14.78 -6.53
N ALA A 123 1.27 14.78 -7.36
CA ALA A 123 2.40 13.87 -7.24
C ALA A 123 3.44 14.27 -6.17
N LYS A 124 3.21 15.38 -5.45
CA LYS A 124 4.14 15.93 -4.43
C LYS A 124 3.76 15.61 -2.98
N LYS A 125 2.73 14.79 -2.76
CA LYS A 125 2.36 14.41 -1.38
C LYS A 125 2.69 12.97 -1.08
#